data_dc21d82af2c4278a2d9cbbed7cdce55c
#
_entry.id   dc21d82af2c4278a2d9cbbed7cdce55c
#
_cell.length_a   1.000
_cell.length_b   1.000
_cell.length_c   1.000
_cell.angle_alpha   90.00
_cell.angle_beta   90.00
_cell.angle_gamma   90.00
#
_symmetry.space_group_name_H-M   'P 1'
#
loop_
_entity.id
_entity.type
_entity.pdbx_description
1 polymer ?
#
loop_
_entity_poly.entity_id
_entity_poly.type
_entity_poly.pdbx_seq_one_letter_code
_entity_poly.pdbx_strand_id
1 'polypeptide(L)'
;MRFRFIYVLMFSFNLLAGQVSFDAKVSKKTLGINERLQIDFSMNEDGDNFIPPSFENFKVVGGPSQSISNSWINGERTYSKTYTYFLAPKKRGSFNIGQASIEVKDAIYKTSPIKIDVTAAVDIPKDPNDPEYLASKSIDLVAEISKTNPYLNEAISVVYKLYIAENTGIRNWNEIDKPRYNDFWSQNIDVKELKVQEGIYKGENYRYVVLKKTILYPQKTGELSLEPLTLDVSVEVPSNRRDIFGRRAMTTVNRTVTAGKRNIKVLSLIHISEPTRPPEI
;
A
#
# COMPACT_ATOMS: atom_id res chain seq x y z
N MET A 1 -50.95 -63.51 -16.91
CA MET A 1 -50.82 -62.34 -16.02
C MET A 1 -49.40 -61.78 -16.24
N ARG A 2 -49.22 -60.74 -17.06
CA ARG A 2 -47.94 -60.14 -17.40
C ARG A 2 -47.80 -58.83 -16.64
N PHE A 3 -46.94 -58.76 -15.60
CA PHE A 3 -46.58 -57.53 -14.89
C PHE A 3 -45.62 -56.71 -15.78
N ARG A 4 -46.04 -55.54 -16.18
CA ARG A 4 -45.19 -54.50 -16.82
C ARG A 4 -44.61 -53.65 -15.71
N PHE A 5 -43.31 -53.75 -15.47
CA PHE A 5 -42.54 -52.82 -14.64
C PHE A 5 -42.30 -51.54 -15.44
N ILE A 6 -42.92 -50.42 -15.01
CA ILE A 6 -42.63 -49.10 -15.51
C ILE A 6 -41.44 -48.57 -14.67
N TYR A 7 -40.26 -48.49 -15.28
CA TYR A 7 -39.13 -47.73 -14.69
C TYR A 7 -39.35 -46.26 -14.92
N VAL A 8 -39.73 -45.51 -13.85
CA VAL A 8 -39.70 -44.04 -13.82
C VAL A 8 -38.25 -43.63 -13.65
N LEU A 9 -37.59 -43.20 -14.72
CA LEU A 9 -36.25 -42.60 -14.70
C LEU A 9 -36.40 -41.19 -14.19
N MET A 10 -36.14 -40.97 -12.88
CA MET A 10 -36.06 -39.64 -12.26
C MET A 10 -34.78 -38.98 -12.74
N PHE A 11 -34.88 -38.14 -13.76
CA PHE A 11 -33.78 -37.29 -14.23
C PHE A 11 -33.62 -36.11 -13.24
N SER A 12 -32.76 -36.29 -12.25
CA SER A 12 -32.35 -35.20 -11.35
C SER A 12 -31.53 -34.19 -12.14
N PHE A 13 -32.14 -33.11 -12.57
CA PHE A 13 -31.48 -31.93 -13.13
C PHE A 13 -30.70 -31.26 -11.97
N ASN A 14 -29.43 -31.57 -11.83
CA ASN A 14 -28.52 -30.76 -11.03
C ASN A 14 -28.35 -29.41 -11.72
N LEU A 15 -29.11 -28.39 -11.26
CA LEU A 15 -28.84 -27.01 -11.58
C LEU A 15 -27.46 -26.69 -10.96
N LEU A 16 -26.41 -26.72 -11.76
CA LEU A 16 -25.12 -26.11 -11.44
C LEU A 16 -25.30 -24.58 -11.42
N ALA A 17 -25.99 -24.06 -10.40
CA ALA A 17 -25.89 -22.66 -10.07
C ALA A 17 -24.45 -22.44 -9.60
N GLY A 18 -23.70 -21.59 -10.26
CA GLY A 18 -22.34 -21.23 -9.85
C GLY A 18 -22.36 -20.82 -8.36
N GLN A 19 -21.66 -21.60 -7.52
CA GLN A 19 -21.64 -21.37 -6.08
C GLN A 19 -20.96 -20.03 -5.81
N VAL A 20 -21.64 -19.13 -5.09
CA VAL A 20 -21.05 -17.88 -4.63
C VAL A 20 -19.89 -18.21 -3.67
N SER A 21 -18.69 -17.74 -4.02
CA SER A 21 -17.48 -17.92 -3.22
C SER A 21 -17.02 -16.57 -2.70
N PHE A 22 -16.74 -16.51 -1.40
CA PHE A 22 -16.14 -15.35 -0.75
C PHE A 22 -14.99 -15.81 0.13
N ASP A 23 -13.76 -15.53 -0.31
CA ASP A 23 -12.54 -16.07 0.26
C ASP A 23 -11.60 -14.96 0.72
N ALA A 24 -10.86 -15.24 1.79
CA ALA A 24 -9.75 -14.41 2.24
C ALA A 24 -8.42 -15.10 1.95
N LYS A 25 -7.49 -14.39 1.35
CA LYS A 25 -6.12 -14.86 1.06
C LYS A 25 -5.09 -13.89 1.62
N VAL A 26 -3.98 -14.42 2.09
CA VAL A 26 -2.86 -13.63 2.61
C VAL A 26 -1.61 -13.90 1.81
N SER A 27 -0.75 -12.91 1.69
CA SER A 27 0.54 -13.04 1.00
C SER A 27 1.48 -14.04 1.69
N LYS A 28 1.39 -14.14 3.03
CA LYS A 28 2.16 -15.09 3.85
C LYS A 28 1.43 -15.37 5.17
N LYS A 29 1.59 -16.59 5.73
CA LYS A 29 1.02 -16.96 7.04
C LYS A 29 1.98 -16.72 8.19
N THR A 30 3.27 -16.59 7.91
CA THR A 30 4.32 -16.27 8.87
C THR A 30 5.08 -15.05 8.38
N LEU A 31 5.27 -14.05 9.25
CA LEU A 31 6.02 -12.83 8.91
C LEU A 31 6.74 -12.27 10.12
N GLY A 32 7.83 -11.54 9.87
CA GLY A 32 8.53 -10.79 10.92
C GLY A 32 7.74 -9.57 11.38
N ILE A 33 7.99 -9.12 12.62
CA ILE A 33 7.33 -7.92 13.19
C ILE A 33 7.61 -6.65 12.36
N ASN A 34 8.69 -6.62 11.59
CA ASN A 34 9.09 -5.52 10.70
C ASN A 34 8.58 -5.68 9.25
N GLU A 35 7.84 -6.74 8.96
CA GLU A 35 7.28 -6.99 7.64
C GLU A 35 5.81 -6.55 7.56
N ARG A 36 5.28 -6.54 6.35
CA ARG A 36 3.88 -6.23 6.06
C ARG A 36 3.17 -7.45 5.48
N LEU A 37 1.90 -7.54 5.78
CA LEU A 37 1.00 -8.59 5.31
C LEU A 37 -0.01 -7.95 4.36
N GLN A 38 -0.09 -8.45 3.13
CA GLN A 38 -1.23 -8.18 2.27
C GLN A 38 -2.32 -9.21 2.55
N ILE A 39 -3.56 -8.75 2.68
CA ILE A 39 -4.75 -9.59 2.76
C ILE A 39 -5.75 -9.15 1.71
N ASP A 40 -6.22 -10.11 0.92
CA ASP A 40 -7.19 -9.94 -0.14
C ASP A 40 -8.48 -10.68 0.21
N PHE A 41 -9.61 -9.99 0.15
CA PHE A 41 -10.94 -10.54 0.28
C PHE A 41 -11.57 -10.56 -1.11
N SER A 42 -11.68 -11.75 -1.71
CA SER A 42 -12.11 -11.93 -3.10
C SER A 42 -13.44 -12.66 -3.18
N MET A 43 -14.31 -12.18 -4.05
CA MET A 43 -15.62 -12.72 -4.31
C MET A 43 -15.86 -12.89 -5.82
N ASN A 44 -16.56 -13.96 -6.21
CA ASN A 44 -16.87 -14.26 -7.61
C ASN A 44 -18.20 -13.70 -8.10
N GLU A 45 -18.90 -12.92 -7.28
CA GLU A 45 -20.15 -12.22 -7.60
C GLU A 45 -20.07 -10.75 -7.21
N ASP A 46 -20.98 -9.92 -7.73
CA ASP A 46 -21.08 -8.52 -7.32
C ASP A 46 -21.83 -8.41 -6.00
N GLY A 47 -21.09 -8.15 -4.93
CA GLY A 47 -21.61 -7.99 -3.58
C GLY A 47 -21.43 -6.57 -3.07
N ASP A 48 -22.32 -6.18 -2.16
CA ASP A 48 -22.35 -4.88 -1.50
C ASP A 48 -22.13 -5.02 0.00
N ASN A 49 -22.11 -3.90 0.72
CA ASN A 49 -22.00 -3.88 2.19
C ASN A 49 -20.83 -4.70 2.74
N PHE A 50 -19.65 -4.58 2.10
CA PHE A 50 -18.45 -5.25 2.58
C PHE A 50 -18.03 -4.72 3.97
N ILE A 51 -17.93 -5.62 4.94
CA ILE A 51 -17.47 -5.34 6.30
C ILE A 51 -16.17 -6.11 6.53
N PRO A 52 -15.03 -5.43 6.68
CA PRO A 52 -13.76 -6.09 6.99
C PRO A 52 -13.78 -6.68 8.41
N PRO A 53 -12.92 -7.66 8.71
CA PRO A 53 -12.72 -8.14 10.06
C PRO A 53 -12.04 -7.07 10.93
N SER A 54 -12.14 -7.24 12.26
CA SER A 54 -11.31 -6.47 13.19
C SER A 54 -9.83 -6.84 13.01
N PHE A 55 -8.96 -5.84 12.85
CA PHE A 55 -7.51 -6.00 12.76
C PHE A 55 -6.82 -5.62 14.09
N GLU A 56 -7.34 -6.04 15.25
CA GLU A 56 -6.89 -5.59 16.58
C GLU A 56 -5.38 -5.71 16.80
N ASN A 57 -4.77 -6.82 16.35
CA ASN A 57 -3.34 -7.10 16.52
C ASN A 57 -2.46 -6.56 15.37
N PHE A 58 -3.08 -5.92 14.40
CA PHE A 58 -2.44 -5.32 13.24
C PHE A 58 -2.83 -3.86 13.11
N LYS A 59 -1.92 -3.05 12.60
CA LYS A 59 -2.20 -1.69 12.15
C LYS A 59 -2.49 -1.76 10.65
N VAL A 60 -3.63 -1.24 10.21
CA VAL A 60 -3.88 -1.02 8.78
C VAL A 60 -2.95 0.09 8.32
N VAL A 61 -2.05 -0.23 7.39
CA VAL A 61 -1.05 0.71 6.83
C VAL A 61 -1.35 1.05 5.38
N GLY A 62 -2.37 0.42 4.77
CA GLY A 62 -2.89 0.74 3.46
C GLY A 62 -4.21 0.03 3.17
N GLY A 63 -5.02 0.60 2.29
CA GLY A 63 -6.33 0.08 1.89
C GLY A 63 -7.53 0.66 2.66
N PRO A 64 -8.78 0.20 2.35
CA PRO A 64 -9.06 -0.79 1.31
C PRO A 64 -8.80 -0.26 -0.11
N SER A 65 -8.16 -1.08 -0.92
CA SER A 65 -8.13 -0.91 -2.38
C SER A 65 -9.12 -1.90 -3.00
N GLN A 66 -10.01 -1.42 -3.85
CA GLN A 66 -10.99 -2.27 -4.54
C GLN A 66 -10.54 -2.50 -5.99
N SER A 67 -10.59 -3.76 -6.43
CA SER A 67 -10.33 -4.18 -7.79
C SER A 67 -11.49 -5.02 -8.30
N ILE A 68 -11.96 -4.76 -9.51
CA ILE A 68 -12.98 -5.55 -10.19
C ILE A 68 -12.39 -6.08 -11.49
N SER A 69 -12.45 -7.39 -11.67
CA SER A 69 -12.08 -8.08 -12.91
C SER A 69 -13.30 -8.77 -13.50
N ASN A 70 -13.51 -8.58 -14.78
CA ASN A 70 -14.60 -9.23 -15.53
C ASN A 70 -14.02 -9.70 -16.86
N SER A 71 -13.97 -11.00 -17.08
CA SER A 71 -13.41 -11.59 -18.29
C SER A 71 -14.36 -12.63 -18.88
N TRP A 72 -14.28 -12.80 -20.21
CA TRP A 72 -15.03 -13.81 -20.97
C TRP A 72 -14.02 -14.67 -21.69
N ILE A 73 -13.98 -15.95 -21.36
CA ILE A 73 -13.09 -16.93 -22.00
C ILE A 73 -13.93 -18.13 -22.43
N ASN A 74 -13.93 -18.45 -23.71
CA ASN A 74 -14.69 -19.57 -24.29
C ASN A 74 -16.21 -19.58 -23.94
N GLY A 75 -16.81 -18.40 -23.81
CA GLY A 75 -18.23 -18.28 -23.47
C GLY A 75 -18.55 -18.31 -21.97
N GLU A 76 -17.56 -18.58 -21.13
CA GLU A 76 -17.70 -18.51 -19.68
C GLU A 76 -17.30 -17.14 -19.14
N ARG A 77 -18.16 -16.57 -18.31
CA ARG A 77 -17.89 -15.31 -17.60
C ARG A 77 -17.20 -15.59 -16.28
N THR A 78 -16.02 -15.00 -16.10
CA THR A 78 -15.34 -14.96 -14.79
C THR A 78 -15.44 -13.56 -14.22
N TYR A 79 -16.01 -13.43 -13.03
CA TYR A 79 -16.11 -12.18 -12.28
C TYR A 79 -15.33 -12.30 -10.98
N SER A 80 -14.60 -11.25 -10.60
CA SER A 80 -13.93 -11.17 -9.30
C SER A 80 -13.94 -9.73 -8.80
N LYS A 81 -14.42 -9.53 -7.58
CA LYS A 81 -14.35 -8.28 -6.84
C LYS A 81 -13.47 -8.50 -5.61
N THR A 82 -12.38 -7.76 -5.50
CA THR A 82 -11.36 -7.97 -4.46
C THR A 82 -11.14 -6.69 -3.67
N TYR A 83 -11.11 -6.81 -2.33
CA TYR A 83 -10.75 -5.76 -1.40
C TYR A 83 -9.39 -6.10 -0.77
N THR A 84 -8.39 -5.27 -1.00
CA THR A 84 -7.01 -5.47 -0.53
C THR A 84 -6.68 -4.54 0.63
N TYR A 85 -6.11 -5.09 1.69
CA TYR A 85 -5.54 -4.35 2.82
C TYR A 85 -4.07 -4.69 3.01
N PHE A 86 -3.30 -3.72 3.48
CA PHE A 86 -1.94 -3.91 3.94
C PHE A 86 -1.88 -3.70 5.44
N LEU A 87 -1.33 -4.69 6.15
CA LEU A 87 -1.31 -4.76 7.60
C LEU A 87 0.12 -4.82 8.12
N ALA A 88 0.42 -4.07 9.18
CA ALA A 88 1.66 -4.18 9.93
C ALA A 88 1.37 -4.79 11.32
N PRO A 89 2.09 -5.84 11.75
CA PRO A 89 1.89 -6.42 13.07
C PRO A 89 2.23 -5.39 14.16
N LYS A 90 1.46 -5.39 15.27
CA LYS A 90 1.72 -4.55 16.45
C LYS A 90 2.65 -5.23 17.45
N LYS A 91 2.64 -6.58 17.52
CA LYS A 91 3.41 -7.40 18.45
C LYS A 91 3.66 -8.79 17.89
N ARG A 92 4.63 -9.51 18.45
CA ARG A 92 4.91 -10.93 18.13
C ARG A 92 3.83 -11.84 18.73
N GLY A 93 3.61 -12.99 18.11
CA GLY A 93 2.68 -14.02 18.56
C GLY A 93 1.85 -14.59 17.42
N SER A 94 0.98 -15.54 17.75
CA SER A 94 0.01 -16.10 16.81
C SER A 94 -1.32 -15.37 16.95
N PHE A 95 -1.86 -14.86 15.86
CA PHE A 95 -3.10 -14.07 15.85
C PHE A 95 -4.04 -14.61 14.78
N ASN A 96 -5.34 -14.57 15.06
CA ASN A 96 -6.36 -14.85 14.07
C ASN A 96 -6.92 -13.54 13.53
N ILE A 97 -6.91 -13.40 12.20
CA ILE A 97 -7.73 -12.40 11.50
C ILE A 97 -9.11 -13.02 11.35
N GLY A 98 -10.13 -12.34 11.85
CA GLY A 98 -11.51 -12.81 11.86
C GLY A 98 -12.15 -12.91 10.47
N GLN A 99 -13.44 -13.10 10.44
CA GLN A 99 -14.23 -13.21 9.22
C GLN A 99 -14.55 -11.81 8.67
N ALA A 100 -14.36 -11.60 7.38
CA ALA A 100 -15.02 -10.54 6.65
C ALA A 100 -16.44 -10.98 6.26
N SER A 101 -17.34 -10.03 6.04
CA SER A 101 -18.67 -10.32 5.51
C SER A 101 -18.99 -9.42 4.33
N ILE A 102 -19.81 -9.93 3.42
CA ILE A 102 -20.33 -9.21 2.27
C ILE A 102 -21.75 -9.71 1.96
N GLU A 103 -22.57 -8.84 1.41
CA GLU A 103 -23.95 -9.15 1.07
C GLU A 103 -24.09 -9.37 -0.45
N VAL A 104 -24.75 -10.45 -0.85
CA VAL A 104 -25.08 -10.75 -2.24
C VAL A 104 -26.54 -11.20 -2.30
N LYS A 105 -27.39 -10.46 -3.01
CA LYS A 105 -28.82 -10.80 -3.20
C LYS A 105 -29.50 -11.12 -1.86
N ASP A 106 -29.37 -10.23 -0.87
CA ASP A 106 -29.92 -10.34 0.50
C ASP A 106 -29.36 -11.51 1.33
N ALA A 107 -28.33 -12.21 0.87
CA ALA A 107 -27.62 -13.25 1.62
C ALA A 107 -26.24 -12.76 2.06
N ILE A 108 -25.89 -13.04 3.32
CA ILE A 108 -24.59 -12.66 3.90
C ILE A 108 -23.60 -13.81 3.75
N TYR A 109 -22.50 -13.55 3.04
CA TYR A 109 -21.37 -14.46 2.92
C TYR A 109 -20.23 -14.04 3.82
N LYS A 110 -19.53 -15.03 4.41
CA LYS A 110 -18.42 -14.78 5.35
C LYS A 110 -17.21 -15.57 4.92
N THR A 111 -16.02 -14.95 5.06
CA THR A 111 -14.75 -15.65 4.84
C THR A 111 -14.39 -16.56 6.01
N SER A 112 -13.49 -17.51 5.79
CA SER A 112 -12.87 -18.26 6.87
C SER A 112 -11.85 -17.41 7.62
N PRO A 113 -11.70 -17.54 8.94
CA PRO A 113 -10.65 -16.86 9.69
C PRO A 113 -9.27 -17.38 9.28
N ILE A 114 -8.26 -16.50 9.34
CA ILE A 114 -6.89 -16.84 8.95
C ILE A 114 -5.96 -16.65 10.14
N LYS A 115 -5.20 -17.69 10.46
CA LYS A 115 -4.15 -17.65 11.47
C LYS A 115 -2.86 -17.08 10.86
N ILE A 116 -2.26 -16.12 11.57
CA ILE A 116 -1.01 -15.44 11.20
C ILE A 116 -0.02 -15.57 12.36
N ASP A 117 1.18 -16.05 12.08
CA ASP A 117 2.26 -16.18 13.04
C ASP A 117 3.27 -15.03 12.82
N VAL A 118 3.38 -14.16 13.83
CA VAL A 118 4.32 -13.02 13.82
C VAL A 118 5.55 -13.38 14.63
N THR A 119 6.69 -13.46 13.96
CA THR A 119 7.99 -13.83 14.52
C THR A 119 8.83 -12.59 14.93
N ALA A 120 10.06 -12.80 15.33
CA ALA A 120 11.06 -11.74 15.46
C ALA A 120 11.23 -10.97 14.16
N ALA A 121 11.85 -9.78 14.22
CA ALA A 121 12.23 -9.08 13.00
C ALA A 121 13.10 -9.99 12.13
N VAL A 122 12.75 -10.09 10.86
CA VAL A 122 13.55 -10.82 9.88
C VAL A 122 14.73 -9.94 9.53
N ASP A 123 15.95 -10.46 9.73
CA ASP A 123 17.13 -9.84 9.18
C ASP A 123 17.04 -9.92 7.66
N ILE A 124 17.11 -8.77 7.00
CA ILE A 124 17.20 -8.72 5.53
C ILE A 124 18.51 -9.43 5.18
N PRO A 125 18.48 -10.46 4.31
CA PRO A 125 19.70 -11.17 3.95
C PRO A 125 20.79 -10.19 3.57
N LYS A 126 21.95 -10.29 4.21
CA LYS A 126 23.10 -9.41 3.94
C LYS A 126 23.88 -9.84 2.69
N ASP A 127 23.38 -10.84 1.94
CA ASP A 127 24.00 -11.18 0.65
C ASP A 127 23.82 -9.99 -0.31
N PRO A 128 24.90 -9.32 -0.70
CA PRO A 128 24.83 -8.19 -1.63
C PRO A 128 24.20 -8.53 -2.99
N ASN A 129 24.10 -9.82 -3.32
CA ASN A 129 23.52 -10.29 -4.57
C ASN A 129 22.06 -10.79 -4.41
N ASP A 130 21.54 -10.85 -3.20
CA ASP A 130 20.15 -11.24 -2.97
C ASP A 130 19.19 -10.20 -3.56
N PRO A 131 18.25 -10.58 -4.45
CA PRO A 131 17.35 -9.64 -5.08
C PRO A 131 16.49 -8.83 -4.09
N GLU A 132 16.06 -9.42 -2.97
CA GLU A 132 15.30 -8.74 -1.92
C GLU A 132 16.15 -7.66 -1.24
N TYR A 133 17.44 -7.99 -0.94
CA TYR A 133 18.37 -7.03 -0.38
C TYR A 133 18.65 -5.89 -1.37
N LEU A 134 18.95 -6.23 -2.64
CA LEU A 134 19.16 -5.23 -3.69
C LEU A 134 17.96 -4.31 -3.83
N ALA A 135 16.75 -4.85 -3.95
CA ALA A 135 15.52 -4.06 -4.05
C ALA A 135 15.31 -3.16 -2.83
N SER A 136 15.70 -3.62 -1.62
CA SER A 136 15.57 -2.83 -0.39
C SER A 136 16.48 -1.60 -0.36
N LYS A 137 17.59 -1.63 -1.08
CA LYS A 137 18.58 -0.54 -1.17
C LYS A 137 18.42 0.34 -2.40
N SER A 138 17.67 -0.17 -3.39
CA SER A 138 17.61 0.45 -4.72
C SER A 138 16.57 1.55 -4.85
N ILE A 139 15.60 1.63 -3.94
CA ILE A 139 14.55 2.65 -4.00
C ILE A 139 14.29 3.29 -2.64
N ASP A 140 14.07 4.59 -2.67
CA ASP A 140 13.67 5.38 -1.51
C ASP A 140 12.56 6.37 -1.90
N LEU A 141 11.52 6.46 -1.07
CA LEU A 141 10.48 7.47 -1.21
C LEU A 141 10.69 8.59 -0.19
N VAL A 142 10.84 9.81 -0.67
CA VAL A 142 11.19 10.97 0.15
C VAL A 142 10.15 12.07 0.00
N ALA A 143 9.72 12.67 1.12
CA ALA A 143 8.98 13.92 1.16
C ALA A 143 9.97 15.05 1.45
N GLU A 144 10.25 15.88 0.46
CA GLU A 144 11.03 17.10 0.62
C GLU A 144 10.11 18.27 0.97
N ILE A 145 10.43 18.98 2.05
CA ILE A 145 9.65 20.08 2.57
C ILE A 145 10.49 21.34 2.46
N SER A 146 9.94 22.41 1.88
CA SER A 146 10.68 23.65 1.67
C SER A 146 11.06 24.36 2.98
N LYS A 147 10.25 24.22 4.04
CA LYS A 147 10.47 24.84 5.34
C LYS A 147 9.78 24.06 6.45
N THR A 148 10.51 23.73 7.52
CA THR A 148 9.98 22.96 8.66
C THR A 148 9.46 23.84 9.79
N ASN A 149 9.77 25.15 9.79
CA ASN A 149 9.35 26.12 10.79
C ASN A 149 8.65 27.32 10.12
N PRO A 150 7.52 27.13 9.43
CA PRO A 150 6.77 28.23 8.80
C PRO A 150 6.02 29.03 9.87
N TYR A 151 5.65 30.25 9.51
CA TYR A 151 4.63 30.99 10.24
C TYR A 151 3.22 30.49 9.89
N LEU A 152 2.26 30.86 10.74
CA LEU A 152 0.84 30.62 10.46
C LEU A 152 0.47 31.23 9.10
N ASN A 153 -0.21 30.46 8.25
CA ASN A 153 -0.59 30.79 6.86
C ASN A 153 0.59 31.03 5.89
N GLU A 154 1.83 30.77 6.30
CA GLU A 154 2.96 30.79 5.36
C GLU A 154 2.95 29.56 4.45
N ALA A 155 3.06 29.78 3.14
CA ALA A 155 3.09 28.70 2.16
C ALA A 155 4.35 27.86 2.29
N ILE A 156 4.19 26.54 2.39
CA ILE A 156 5.28 25.57 2.26
C ILE A 156 4.98 24.60 1.14
N SER A 157 6.01 24.14 0.43
CA SER A 157 5.86 23.09 -0.57
C SER A 157 6.32 21.74 -0.02
N VAL A 158 5.55 20.69 -0.35
CA VAL A 158 5.92 19.29 -0.12
C VAL A 158 6.02 18.61 -1.46
N VAL A 159 7.20 18.04 -1.75
CA VAL A 159 7.49 17.33 -3.00
C VAL A 159 7.83 15.88 -2.68
N TYR A 160 7.04 14.97 -3.20
CA TYR A 160 7.30 13.53 -3.06
C TYR A 160 8.12 13.04 -4.24
N LYS A 161 9.31 12.54 -3.93
CA LYS A 161 10.26 12.00 -4.92
C LYS A 161 10.52 10.53 -4.66
N LEU A 162 10.46 9.73 -5.72
CA LEU A 162 10.91 8.34 -5.70
C LEU A 162 12.33 8.30 -6.29
N TYR A 163 13.31 8.01 -5.44
CA TYR A 163 14.70 7.82 -5.84
C TYR A 163 14.93 6.38 -6.24
N ILE A 164 15.70 6.16 -7.30
CA ILE A 164 15.91 4.87 -7.96
C ILE A 164 17.39 4.75 -8.27
N ALA A 165 18.07 3.71 -7.76
CA ALA A 165 19.47 3.44 -8.04
C ALA A 165 19.71 3.14 -9.54
N GLU A 166 20.95 3.38 -10.02
CA GLU A 166 21.27 3.31 -11.47
C GLU A 166 20.91 1.96 -12.11
N ASN A 167 21.23 0.86 -11.46
CA ASN A 167 21.05 -0.50 -12.01
C ASN A 167 19.67 -1.11 -11.66
N THR A 168 18.65 -0.28 -11.44
CA THR A 168 17.34 -0.68 -10.99
C THR A 168 16.28 -0.15 -11.96
N GLY A 169 15.31 -1.00 -12.30
CA GLY A 169 14.11 -0.63 -13.03
C GLY A 169 12.90 -0.52 -12.13
N ILE A 170 11.92 0.28 -12.53
CA ILE A 170 10.58 0.27 -11.94
C ILE A 170 9.62 -0.21 -13.02
N ARG A 171 8.93 -1.31 -12.74
CA ARG A 171 7.93 -1.87 -13.67
C ARG A 171 6.57 -1.25 -13.46
N ASN A 172 6.16 -1.14 -12.20
CA ASN A 172 4.86 -0.61 -11.80
C ASN A 172 4.94 -0.05 -10.37
N TRP A 173 4.02 0.85 -10.02
CA TRP A 173 3.83 1.34 -8.66
C TRP A 173 2.38 1.72 -8.42
N ASN A 174 1.91 1.56 -7.17
CA ASN A 174 0.57 1.91 -6.73
C ASN A 174 0.63 2.69 -5.42
N GLU A 175 -0.21 3.71 -5.28
CA GLU A 175 -0.40 4.38 -3.99
C GLU A 175 -1.23 3.49 -3.08
N ILE A 176 -0.66 3.09 -1.93
CA ILE A 176 -1.35 2.34 -0.88
C ILE A 176 -2.01 3.30 0.08
N ASP A 177 -1.29 4.36 0.47
CA ASP A 177 -1.80 5.35 1.42
C ASP A 177 -1.43 6.75 0.94
N LYS A 178 -2.43 7.64 0.99
CA LYS A 178 -2.30 9.04 0.58
C LYS A 178 -2.13 9.92 1.82
N PRO A 179 -1.18 10.87 1.80
CA PRO A 179 -1.01 11.78 2.92
C PRO A 179 -2.26 12.64 3.10
N ARG A 180 -2.73 12.71 4.33
CA ARG A 180 -3.74 13.69 4.75
C ARG A 180 -3.03 14.88 5.37
N TYR A 181 -3.51 16.05 5.05
CA TYR A 181 -2.93 17.30 5.51
C TYR A 181 -3.84 17.94 6.56
N ASN A 182 -4.04 17.22 7.67
CA ASN A 182 -4.85 17.73 8.78
C ASN A 182 -4.24 19.04 9.30
N ASP A 183 -5.08 20.04 9.58
CA ASP A 183 -4.67 21.37 10.04
C ASP A 183 -3.89 22.22 9.01
N PHE A 184 -3.91 21.82 7.73
CA PHE A 184 -3.40 22.58 6.61
C PHE A 184 -4.50 22.81 5.56
N TRP A 185 -4.55 24.00 4.99
CA TRP A 185 -5.17 24.16 3.70
C TRP A 185 -4.17 23.70 2.63
N SER A 186 -4.60 22.92 1.65
CA SER A 186 -3.71 22.28 0.68
C SER A 186 -4.13 22.55 -0.75
N GLN A 187 -3.15 22.82 -1.61
CA GLN A 187 -3.31 22.93 -3.06
C GLN A 187 -2.37 21.96 -3.76
N ASN A 188 -2.92 20.98 -4.46
CA ASN A 188 -2.13 20.07 -5.28
C ASN A 188 -1.68 20.78 -6.55
N ILE A 189 -0.41 20.60 -6.89
CA ILE A 189 0.17 21.03 -8.17
C ILE A 189 0.20 19.81 -9.08
N ASP A 190 -0.45 19.92 -10.21
CA ASP A 190 -0.53 18.85 -11.19
C ASP A 190 0.85 18.55 -11.79
N VAL A 191 1.28 17.31 -11.67
CA VAL A 191 2.51 16.79 -12.28
C VAL A 191 2.12 16.15 -13.61
N LYS A 192 2.10 16.95 -14.66
CA LYS A 192 1.62 16.55 -16.00
C LYS A 192 2.37 15.36 -16.59
N GLU A 193 3.66 15.24 -16.31
CA GLU A 193 4.53 14.19 -16.84
C GLU A 193 5.51 13.70 -15.77
N LEU A 194 5.66 12.39 -15.65
CA LEU A 194 6.69 11.79 -14.81
C LEU A 194 8.03 11.81 -15.57
N LYS A 195 8.84 12.83 -15.34
CA LYS A 195 10.17 12.95 -15.94
C LYS A 195 11.20 12.34 -15.01
N VAL A 196 12.00 11.40 -15.55
CA VAL A 196 13.17 10.88 -14.86
C VAL A 196 14.25 11.95 -14.87
N GLN A 197 14.77 12.29 -13.71
CA GLN A 197 15.83 13.26 -13.49
C GLN A 197 16.98 12.58 -12.77
N GLU A 198 18.19 13.09 -12.91
CA GLU A 198 19.37 12.64 -12.19
C GLU A 198 19.64 13.55 -11.01
N GLY A 199 20.15 12.98 -9.92
CA GLY A 199 20.47 13.72 -8.71
C GLY A 199 21.28 12.91 -7.73
N ILE A 200 21.91 13.61 -6.77
CA ILE A 200 22.67 13.00 -5.70
C ILE A 200 21.72 12.75 -4.53
N TYR A 201 21.67 11.53 -4.03
CA TYR A 201 20.92 11.13 -2.86
C TYR A 201 21.80 10.24 -1.98
N LYS A 202 21.89 10.56 -0.68
CA LYS A 202 22.79 9.88 0.28
C LYS A 202 24.26 9.84 -0.16
N GLY A 203 24.70 10.81 -0.97
CA GLY A 203 26.08 10.90 -1.48
C GLY A 203 26.36 10.05 -2.73
N GLU A 204 25.36 9.39 -3.28
CA GLU A 204 25.47 8.56 -4.49
C GLU A 204 24.57 9.11 -5.61
N ASN A 205 24.87 8.72 -6.85
CA ASN A 205 24.05 9.08 -8.00
C ASN A 205 22.78 8.26 -8.03
N TYR A 206 21.66 8.93 -8.14
CA TYR A 206 20.33 8.33 -8.26
C TYR A 206 19.56 8.99 -9.41
N ARG A 207 18.68 8.23 -10.01
CA ARG A 207 17.59 8.80 -10.81
C ARG A 207 16.40 9.03 -9.90
N TYR A 208 15.62 10.07 -10.14
CA TYR A 208 14.38 10.26 -9.38
C TYR A 208 13.24 10.74 -10.27
N VAL A 209 12.03 10.49 -9.81
CA VAL A 209 10.81 11.04 -10.39
C VAL A 209 10.05 11.80 -9.30
N VAL A 210 9.49 12.95 -9.69
CA VAL A 210 8.55 13.70 -8.85
C VAL A 210 7.17 13.09 -9.04
N LEU A 211 6.63 12.45 -8.01
CA LEU A 211 5.32 11.80 -8.07
C LEU A 211 4.18 12.75 -7.72
N LYS A 212 4.42 13.64 -6.75
CA LYS A 212 3.40 14.55 -6.24
C LYS A 212 4.05 15.83 -5.72
N LYS A 213 3.38 16.96 -5.95
CA LYS A 213 3.74 18.26 -5.39
C LYS A 213 2.51 18.92 -4.81
N THR A 214 2.61 19.40 -3.55
CA THR A 214 1.51 20.05 -2.87
C THR A 214 2.02 21.30 -2.17
N ILE A 215 1.26 22.38 -2.23
CA ILE A 215 1.48 23.57 -1.41
C ILE A 215 0.56 23.48 -0.22
N LEU A 216 1.10 23.71 0.97
CA LEU A 216 0.39 23.65 2.24
C LEU A 216 0.47 24.99 2.94
N TYR A 217 -0.65 25.41 3.56
CA TYR A 217 -0.75 26.60 4.38
C TYR A 217 -1.22 26.17 5.77
N PRO A 218 -0.34 26.23 6.80
CA PRO A 218 -0.73 25.85 8.17
C PRO A 218 -1.88 26.70 8.68
N GLN A 219 -2.89 26.07 9.25
CA GLN A 219 -4.09 26.75 9.80
C GLN A 219 -4.07 26.86 11.33
N LYS A 220 -3.06 26.27 11.98
CA LYS A 220 -2.84 26.31 13.42
C LYS A 220 -1.37 26.49 13.73
N THR A 221 -1.05 27.10 14.87
CA THR A 221 0.31 27.17 15.42
C THR A 221 0.62 25.92 16.25
N GLY A 222 1.92 25.66 16.48
CA GLY A 222 2.39 24.51 17.23
C GLY A 222 2.91 23.39 16.33
N GLU A 223 2.95 22.17 16.86
CA GLU A 223 3.45 21.02 16.13
C GLU A 223 2.35 20.36 15.30
N LEU A 224 2.46 20.46 14.00
CA LEU A 224 1.58 19.81 13.04
C LEU A 224 2.31 18.63 12.39
N SER A 225 1.58 17.58 12.04
CA SER A 225 2.19 16.42 11.40
C SER A 225 1.64 16.18 10.01
N LEU A 226 2.54 15.85 9.08
CA LEU A 226 2.18 15.36 7.76
C LEU A 226 2.17 13.83 7.80
N GLU A 227 1.07 13.24 7.35
CA GLU A 227 0.96 11.80 7.20
C GLU A 227 1.84 11.30 6.05
N PRO A 228 2.35 10.05 6.13
CA PRO A 228 3.24 9.53 5.10
C PRO A 228 2.48 9.22 3.80
N LEU A 229 3.16 9.41 2.66
CA LEU A 229 2.81 8.75 1.41
C LEU A 229 3.40 7.34 1.43
N THR A 230 2.63 6.34 1.09
CA THR A 230 3.10 4.95 0.99
C THR A 230 2.79 4.38 -0.39
N LEU A 231 3.79 3.77 -1.00
CA LEU A 231 3.68 3.14 -2.31
C LEU A 231 4.03 1.65 -2.22
N ASP A 232 3.36 0.85 -3.03
CA ASP A 232 3.83 -0.48 -3.42
C ASP A 232 4.49 -0.37 -4.80
N VAL A 233 5.75 -0.82 -4.90
CA VAL A 233 6.58 -0.63 -6.09
C VAL A 233 7.13 -1.97 -6.54
N SER A 234 6.89 -2.32 -7.81
CA SER A 234 7.50 -3.48 -8.46
C SER A 234 8.86 -3.07 -9.03
N VAL A 235 9.92 -3.51 -8.35
CA VAL A 235 11.32 -3.15 -8.62
C VAL A 235 11.99 -4.25 -9.43
N GLU A 236 12.65 -3.90 -10.51
CA GLU A 236 13.48 -4.81 -11.29
C GLU A 236 14.93 -4.68 -10.85
N VAL A 237 15.49 -5.78 -10.35
CA VAL A 237 16.88 -5.86 -9.86
C VAL A 237 17.60 -7.06 -10.48
N PRO A 238 18.95 -7.02 -10.54
CA PRO A 238 19.72 -8.17 -10.97
C PRO A 238 19.48 -9.39 -10.07
N SER A 239 19.26 -10.56 -10.67
CA SER A 239 19.14 -11.84 -9.97
C SER A 239 20.48 -12.60 -9.97
N ASN A 240 20.54 -13.68 -9.16
CA ASN A 240 21.69 -14.58 -9.15
C ASN A 240 21.75 -15.50 -10.39
N ARG A 241 20.71 -15.48 -11.25
CA ARG A 241 20.68 -16.26 -12.49
C ARG A 241 21.37 -15.48 -13.60
N ARG A 242 22.06 -16.22 -14.47
CA ARG A 242 22.64 -15.66 -15.70
C ARG A 242 21.83 -16.11 -16.91
N ASP A 243 21.70 -15.22 -17.89
CA ASP A 243 21.12 -15.54 -19.19
C ASP A 243 22.09 -16.38 -20.03
N ILE A 244 21.66 -16.81 -21.21
CA ILE A 244 22.46 -17.60 -22.16
C ILE A 244 23.70 -16.82 -22.68
N PHE A 245 23.77 -15.51 -22.48
CA PHE A 245 24.90 -14.64 -22.83
C PHE A 245 25.79 -14.31 -21.62
N GLY A 246 25.56 -14.96 -20.47
CA GLY A 246 26.33 -14.77 -19.23
C GLY A 246 26.00 -13.48 -18.47
N ARG A 247 25.01 -12.66 -18.91
CA ARG A 247 24.56 -11.46 -18.21
C ARG A 247 23.62 -11.83 -17.07
N ARG A 248 23.60 -11.06 -15.98
CA ARG A 248 22.63 -11.30 -14.91
C ARG A 248 21.21 -11.06 -15.41
N ALA A 249 20.37 -12.06 -15.24
CA ALA A 249 18.94 -11.93 -15.53
C ALA A 249 18.31 -10.96 -14.53
N MET A 250 17.35 -10.14 -14.97
CA MET A 250 16.57 -9.28 -14.08
C MET A 250 15.43 -10.08 -13.46
N THR A 251 15.09 -9.74 -12.22
CA THR A 251 13.92 -10.29 -11.51
C THR A 251 13.12 -9.15 -10.91
N THR A 252 11.81 -9.36 -10.73
CA THR A 252 10.92 -8.36 -10.13
C THR A 252 10.69 -8.70 -8.67
N VAL A 253 10.87 -7.70 -7.81
CA VAL A 253 10.62 -7.75 -6.36
C VAL A 253 9.62 -6.67 -6.00
N ASN A 254 8.56 -6.99 -5.27
CA ASN A 254 7.61 -6.00 -4.80
C ASN A 254 8.05 -5.41 -3.47
N ARG A 255 8.14 -4.08 -3.41
CA ARG A 255 8.59 -3.34 -2.23
C ARG A 255 7.59 -2.26 -1.84
N THR A 256 7.24 -2.24 -0.56
CA THR A 256 6.50 -1.11 0.00
C THR A 256 7.48 -0.08 0.53
N VAL A 257 7.39 1.14 0.02
CA VAL A 257 8.21 2.28 0.46
C VAL A 257 7.32 3.39 1.01
N THR A 258 7.82 4.11 1.98
CA THR A 258 7.05 5.18 2.64
C THR A 258 7.92 6.41 2.85
N ALA A 259 7.36 7.58 2.54
CA ALA A 259 7.99 8.88 2.79
C ALA A 259 7.84 9.31 4.25
N GLY A 260 7.88 8.48 5.20
CA GLY A 260 7.88 8.74 6.64
C GLY A 260 7.07 9.97 7.14
N LYS A 261 6.55 9.88 8.34
CA LYS A 261 5.87 11.00 8.99
C LYS A 261 6.82 12.21 9.15
N ARG A 262 6.34 13.43 8.88
CA ARG A 262 7.10 14.67 9.06
C ARG A 262 6.38 15.60 10.03
N ASN A 263 7.13 16.25 10.92
CA ASN A 263 6.60 17.25 11.83
C ASN A 263 6.99 18.66 11.35
N ILE A 264 6.03 19.57 11.41
CA ILE A 264 6.16 20.99 11.06
C ILE A 264 5.87 21.80 12.30
N LYS A 265 6.83 22.62 12.72
CA LYS A 265 6.66 23.51 13.86
C LYS A 265 6.19 24.89 13.39
N VAL A 266 4.90 25.15 13.46
CA VAL A 266 4.29 26.40 13.00
C VAL A 266 4.45 27.49 14.06
N LEU A 267 5.08 28.61 13.67
CA LEU A 267 5.35 29.74 14.54
C LEU A 267 4.19 30.74 14.52
N SER A 268 3.95 31.39 15.68
CA SER A 268 3.03 32.51 15.79
C SER A 268 3.77 33.83 15.54
N LEU A 269 3.17 34.74 14.81
CA LEU A 269 3.68 36.10 14.63
C LEU A 269 3.54 36.97 15.89
N ILE A 270 2.74 36.54 16.89
CA ILE A 270 2.44 37.34 18.11
C ILE A 270 3.66 37.39 19.06
N HIS A 271 4.70 36.61 18.83
CA HIS A 271 5.91 36.57 19.67
C HIS A 271 7.13 37.25 19.04
N ILE A 272 6.93 38.12 18.05
CA ILE A 272 7.98 39.09 17.68
C ILE A 272 7.98 40.12 18.78
N SER A 273 8.95 40.00 19.70
CA SER A 273 9.11 40.91 20.86
C SER A 273 8.94 42.37 20.46
N GLU A 274 8.13 43.10 21.26
CA GLU A 274 8.14 44.56 21.23
C GLU A 274 9.63 45.04 21.26
N PRO A 275 10.00 46.02 20.43
CA PRO A 275 11.31 46.60 20.52
C PRO A 275 11.47 47.13 21.96
N THR A 276 12.47 46.62 22.67
CA THR A 276 12.86 47.13 23.99
C THR A 276 13.03 48.64 23.87
N ARG A 277 12.14 49.40 24.49
CA ARG A 277 12.28 50.86 24.61
C ARG A 277 13.62 51.11 25.29
N PRO A 278 14.52 51.95 24.71
CA PRO A 278 15.72 52.32 25.41
C PRO A 278 15.34 53.03 26.72
N PRO A 279 16.12 52.85 27.81
CA PRO A 279 15.87 53.53 29.07
C PRO A 279 15.87 55.02 28.82
N GLU A 280 14.82 55.71 29.22
CA GLU A 280 14.79 57.20 29.28
C GLU A 280 15.88 57.66 30.26
N ILE A 281 16.79 58.53 29.77
CA ILE A 281 17.86 59.17 30.57
C ILE A 281 17.26 60.35 31.34
#